data_b40f91e9f860e899a025cc792d01f0eb
#
_entry.id   b40f91e9f860e899a025cc792d01f0eb
#
_cell.length_a   1.000
_cell.length_b   1.000
_cell.length_c   1.000
_cell.angle_alpha   90.00
_cell.angle_beta   90.00
_cell.angle_gamma   90.00
#
_symmetry.space_group_name_H-M   'P 1'
#
loop_
_entity.id
_entity.type
_entity.pdbx_description
1 polymer ?
#
loop_
_entity_poly.entity_id
_entity_poly.type
_entity_poly.pdbx_seq_one_letter_code
_entity_poly.pdbx_strand_id
1 'polypeptide(L)'
;MLNNIRIEEDLLGTREVPADAYYGVHTLRAIENFYISNSKISDIPEFVRGMVMVKKAAALANKELQTIPKSAANAIIAACDEVLNNGKCMDQFPVDVYQGGAGTSVNMNTNEVLANIGLELMGHQKGEYQYLNPNDHVNKCQSTNDAYPTGFRIAVYASVVKLVDAINQLGDGFQRKAVEFQDILKMGRTQLQDAVPMTLGQEFHAFNVLLNEETKNLLRTSELLLEVNLGATAIGTRLNTPDGYQQLAVQKLAEVSNLPVVPAEDLIEATSDCGAYVMVHLSLIHISEPT
;
A
#
# COMPACT_ATOMS: atom_id res chain seq x y z
N MET A 1 -19.54 30.45 12.27
CA MET A 1 -19.37 29.14 12.90
C MET A 1 -18.00 29.14 13.52
N LEU A 2 -17.90 28.98 14.85
CA LEU A 2 -16.59 28.82 15.50
C LEU A 2 -15.98 27.55 14.94
N ASN A 3 -14.84 27.69 14.25
CA ASN A 3 -14.08 26.53 13.80
C ASN A 3 -13.71 25.73 15.05
N ASN A 4 -14.27 24.54 15.18
CA ASN A 4 -13.94 23.63 16.27
C ASN A 4 -12.54 23.09 15.95
N ILE A 5 -11.52 23.57 16.68
CA ILE A 5 -10.11 23.24 16.49
C ILE A 5 -9.55 22.62 17.76
N ARG A 6 -8.51 21.80 17.62
CA ARG A 6 -7.63 21.38 18.71
C ARG A 6 -6.22 21.86 18.43
N ILE A 7 -5.48 22.18 19.49
CA ILE A 7 -4.08 22.58 19.38
C ILE A 7 -3.22 21.33 19.52
N GLU A 8 -2.36 21.09 18.54
CA GLU A 8 -1.32 20.07 18.60
C GLU A 8 0.06 20.73 18.47
N GLU A 9 1.09 20.08 19.01
CA GLU A 9 2.45 20.57 19.05
C GLU A 9 3.43 19.49 18.59
N ASP A 10 4.43 19.91 17.82
CA ASP A 10 5.61 19.15 17.49
C ASP A 10 6.90 19.98 17.72
N LEU A 11 8.05 19.46 17.32
CA LEU A 11 9.34 20.16 17.49
C LEU A 11 9.43 21.50 16.73
N LEU A 12 8.52 21.75 15.78
CA LEU A 12 8.44 22.99 15.01
C LEU A 12 7.43 23.99 15.59
N GLY A 13 6.78 23.63 16.72
CA GLY A 13 5.79 24.45 17.41
C GLY A 13 4.34 24.04 17.16
N THR A 14 3.42 24.83 17.68
CA THR A 14 2.00 24.53 17.70
C THR A 14 1.31 24.77 16.35
N ARG A 15 0.22 24.02 16.09
CA ARG A 15 -0.71 24.20 14.97
C ARG A 15 -2.15 23.95 15.40
N GLU A 16 -3.06 24.61 14.71
CA GLU A 16 -4.50 24.42 14.82
C GLU A 16 -4.94 23.30 13.88
N VAL A 17 -5.31 22.15 14.43
CA VAL A 17 -5.83 20.99 13.68
C VAL A 17 -7.35 20.99 13.80
N PRO A 18 -8.13 20.73 12.72
CA PRO A 18 -9.58 20.58 12.84
C PRO A 18 -9.94 19.52 13.89
N ALA A 19 -10.84 19.81 14.80
CA ALA A 19 -11.14 18.93 15.93
C ALA A 19 -11.79 17.59 15.51
N ASP A 20 -12.47 17.58 14.38
CA ASP A 20 -13.07 16.38 13.77
C ASP A 20 -12.07 15.52 13.02
N ALA A 21 -10.94 16.07 12.53
CA ALA A 21 -9.91 15.32 11.83
C ALA A 21 -9.27 14.24 12.71
N TYR A 22 -8.97 13.08 12.11
CA TYR A 22 -8.21 12.02 12.77
C TYR A 22 -6.70 12.10 12.48
N TYR A 23 -6.28 12.85 11.47
CA TYR A 23 -4.89 13.21 11.31
C TYR A 23 -4.45 14.29 12.29
N GLY A 24 -3.15 14.45 12.50
CA GLY A 24 -2.57 15.40 13.45
C GLY A 24 -1.67 16.44 12.79
N VAL A 25 -0.79 17.02 13.61
CA VAL A 25 0.08 18.15 13.24
C VAL A 25 1.06 17.80 12.11
N HIS A 26 1.63 16.59 12.07
CA HIS A 26 2.57 16.20 11.02
C HIS A 26 1.87 16.12 9.65
N THR A 27 0.67 15.55 9.62
CA THR A 27 -0.14 15.49 8.41
C THR A 27 -0.55 16.88 7.95
N LEU A 28 -0.96 17.76 8.87
CA LEU A 28 -1.30 19.13 8.53
C LEU A 28 -0.13 19.87 7.86
N ARG A 29 1.07 19.74 8.43
CA ARG A 29 2.28 20.33 7.81
C ARG A 29 2.59 19.70 6.45
N ALA A 30 2.36 18.41 6.28
CA ALA A 30 2.54 17.75 4.98
C ALA A 30 1.58 18.30 3.92
N ILE A 31 0.32 18.53 4.26
CA ILE A 31 -0.68 19.15 3.37
C ILE A 31 -0.26 20.56 2.97
N GLU A 32 0.22 21.35 3.95
CA GLU A 32 0.70 22.71 3.70
C GLU A 32 1.94 22.75 2.81
N ASN A 33 2.82 21.75 2.90
CA ASN A 33 4.11 21.72 2.20
C ASN A 33 4.06 21.02 0.84
N PHE A 34 3.20 20.03 0.66
CA PHE A 34 3.10 19.22 -0.56
C PHE A 34 1.71 19.40 -1.19
N TYR A 35 1.57 20.43 -2.01
CA TYR A 35 0.40 20.69 -2.83
C TYR A 35 0.84 20.64 -4.31
N ILE A 36 1.03 19.43 -4.84
CA ILE A 36 1.66 19.18 -6.14
C ILE A 36 0.63 18.68 -7.15
N SER A 37 -0.22 17.74 -6.73
CA SER A 37 -1.26 17.18 -7.58
C SER A 37 -2.64 17.32 -6.93
N ASN A 38 -3.68 16.86 -7.63
CA ASN A 38 -5.02 16.78 -7.07
C ASN A 38 -5.34 15.36 -6.52
N SER A 39 -4.35 14.46 -6.54
CA SER A 39 -4.51 13.07 -6.07
C SER A 39 -4.01 12.94 -4.63
N LYS A 40 -4.81 12.31 -3.79
CA LYS A 40 -4.51 12.09 -2.38
C LYS A 40 -4.29 10.61 -2.10
N ILE A 41 -3.64 10.29 -1.00
CA ILE A 41 -3.47 8.90 -0.56
C ILE A 41 -4.82 8.22 -0.30
N SER A 42 -5.83 8.95 0.18
CA SER A 42 -7.20 8.44 0.34
C SER A 42 -7.86 7.97 -0.96
N ASP A 43 -7.39 8.45 -2.12
CA ASP A 43 -7.89 8.02 -3.43
C ASP A 43 -7.36 6.63 -3.84
N ILE A 44 -6.41 6.08 -3.06
CA ILE A 44 -5.79 4.77 -3.26
C ILE A 44 -6.04 3.89 -2.02
N PRO A 45 -7.27 3.36 -1.85
CA PRO A 45 -7.66 2.64 -0.64
C PRO A 45 -6.80 1.41 -0.35
N GLU A 46 -6.26 0.73 -1.36
CA GLU A 46 -5.33 -0.38 -1.19
C GLU A 46 -4.06 0.06 -0.46
N PHE A 47 -3.59 1.28 -0.72
CA PHE A 47 -2.39 1.79 -0.06
C PHE A 47 -2.66 2.15 1.40
N VAL A 48 -3.79 2.78 1.70
CA VAL A 48 -4.22 2.99 3.10
C VAL A 48 -4.29 1.66 3.84
N ARG A 49 -4.93 0.64 3.25
CA ARG A 49 -5.05 -0.69 3.84
C ARG A 49 -3.68 -1.35 4.03
N GLY A 50 -2.80 -1.27 3.04
CA GLY A 50 -1.43 -1.81 3.13
C GLY A 50 -0.65 -1.21 4.29
N MET A 51 -0.68 0.12 4.45
CA MET A 51 -0.06 0.81 5.57
C MET A 51 -0.65 0.38 6.92
N VAL A 52 -1.97 0.29 7.02
CA VAL A 52 -2.65 -0.13 8.26
C VAL A 52 -2.35 -1.59 8.61
N MET A 53 -2.23 -2.49 7.62
CA MET A 53 -1.81 -3.88 7.83
C MET A 53 -0.39 -3.95 8.42
N VAL A 54 0.54 -3.15 7.93
CA VAL A 54 1.90 -3.05 8.48
C VAL A 54 1.85 -2.58 9.93
N LYS A 55 1.07 -1.53 10.25
CA LYS A 55 0.95 -1.02 11.62
C LYS A 55 0.32 -2.04 12.57
N LYS A 56 -0.68 -2.79 12.09
CA LYS A 56 -1.27 -3.89 12.87
C LYS A 56 -0.27 -5.00 13.16
N ALA A 57 0.48 -5.44 12.15
CA ALA A 57 1.52 -6.46 12.29
C ALA A 57 2.62 -6.03 13.28
N ALA A 58 3.10 -4.79 13.14
CA ALA A 58 4.07 -4.21 14.07
C ALA A 58 3.53 -4.12 15.51
N ALA A 59 2.28 -3.71 15.70
CA ALA A 59 1.66 -3.64 17.02
C ALA A 59 1.50 -5.03 17.67
N LEU A 60 1.15 -6.05 16.88
CA LEU A 60 1.09 -7.44 17.34
C LEU A 60 2.46 -7.95 17.79
N ALA A 61 3.50 -7.70 16.99
CA ALA A 61 4.88 -8.08 17.33
C ALA A 61 5.38 -7.32 18.58
N ASN A 62 5.15 -6.00 18.65
CA ASN A 62 5.52 -5.18 19.79
C ASN A 62 4.80 -5.59 21.08
N LYS A 63 3.54 -6.02 20.98
CA LYS A 63 2.76 -6.57 22.11
C LYS A 63 3.37 -7.86 22.65
N GLU A 64 3.75 -8.78 21.75
CA GLU A 64 4.33 -10.06 22.09
C GLU A 64 5.73 -9.89 22.71
N LEU A 65 6.55 -9.00 22.15
CA LEU A 65 7.89 -8.65 22.65
C LEU A 65 7.88 -7.63 23.81
N GLN A 66 6.71 -7.17 24.24
CA GLN A 66 6.53 -6.24 25.35
C GLN A 66 7.31 -4.92 25.20
N THR A 67 7.50 -4.44 23.98
CA THR A 67 8.22 -3.17 23.69
C THR A 67 7.36 -1.93 23.90
N ILE A 68 6.03 -2.09 23.99
CA ILE A 68 5.06 -1.05 24.31
C ILE A 68 4.07 -1.57 25.37
N PRO A 69 3.39 -0.68 26.11
CA PRO A 69 2.36 -1.07 27.04
C PRO A 69 1.25 -1.90 26.36
N LYS A 70 0.79 -2.94 27.03
CA LYS A 70 -0.26 -3.85 26.50
C LYS A 70 -1.56 -3.09 26.13
N SER A 71 -1.91 -2.07 26.92
CA SER A 71 -3.07 -1.18 26.64
C SER A 71 -2.90 -0.44 25.32
N ALA A 72 -1.72 0.16 25.08
CA ALA A 72 -1.40 0.85 23.84
C ALA A 72 -1.43 -0.11 22.65
N ALA A 73 -0.79 -1.28 22.76
CA ALA A 73 -0.82 -2.29 21.71
C ALA A 73 -2.24 -2.73 21.35
N ASN A 74 -3.08 -2.99 22.35
CA ASN A 74 -4.47 -3.38 22.13
C ASN A 74 -5.28 -2.25 21.44
N ALA A 75 -5.07 -0.99 21.83
CA ALA A 75 -5.73 0.14 21.21
C ALA A 75 -5.32 0.33 19.74
N ILE A 76 -4.03 0.17 19.42
CA ILE A 76 -3.54 0.23 18.04
C ILE A 76 -4.15 -0.90 17.19
N ILE A 77 -4.14 -2.13 17.69
CA ILE A 77 -4.71 -3.28 16.99
C ILE A 77 -6.20 -3.05 16.72
N ALA A 78 -6.96 -2.61 17.73
CA ALA A 78 -8.38 -2.30 17.58
C ALA A 78 -8.63 -1.14 16.59
N ALA A 79 -7.80 -0.10 16.61
CA ALA A 79 -7.86 1.00 15.65
C ALA A 79 -7.61 0.51 14.21
N CYS A 80 -6.63 -0.38 14.02
CA CYS A 80 -6.39 -1.01 12.71
C CYS A 80 -7.60 -1.82 12.25
N ASP A 81 -8.24 -2.56 13.15
CA ASP A 81 -9.45 -3.35 12.84
C ASP A 81 -10.61 -2.45 12.41
N GLU A 82 -10.80 -1.30 13.05
CA GLU A 82 -11.82 -0.31 12.63
C GLU A 82 -11.59 0.17 11.19
N VAL A 83 -10.34 0.45 10.81
CA VAL A 83 -10.02 0.86 9.44
C VAL A 83 -10.18 -0.30 8.45
N LEU A 84 -9.62 -1.47 8.76
CA LEU A 84 -9.56 -2.60 7.83
C LEU A 84 -10.92 -3.27 7.60
N ASN A 85 -11.73 -3.43 8.66
CA ASN A 85 -12.98 -4.18 8.61
C ASN A 85 -14.19 -3.27 8.40
N ASN A 86 -14.18 -2.06 9.01
CA ASN A 86 -15.32 -1.15 9.00
C ASN A 86 -15.13 0.04 8.04
N GLY A 87 -13.94 0.21 7.45
CA GLY A 87 -13.64 1.34 6.58
C GLY A 87 -13.58 2.70 7.30
N LYS A 88 -13.47 2.71 8.64
CA LYS A 88 -13.42 3.94 9.43
C LYS A 88 -12.22 4.79 9.01
N CYS A 89 -12.45 6.09 8.81
CA CYS A 89 -11.40 7.07 8.53
C CYS A 89 -10.57 6.84 7.26
N MET A 90 -11.07 6.10 6.26
CA MET A 90 -10.38 5.92 4.97
C MET A 90 -10.18 7.24 4.22
N ASP A 91 -10.99 8.25 4.49
CA ASP A 91 -10.92 9.62 3.98
C ASP A 91 -9.91 10.52 4.71
N GLN A 92 -9.34 10.05 5.83
CA GLN A 92 -8.44 10.82 6.70
C GLN A 92 -6.96 10.74 6.26
N PHE A 93 -6.71 10.47 4.97
CA PHE A 93 -5.38 10.43 4.36
C PHE A 93 -5.25 11.48 3.26
N PRO A 94 -5.27 12.79 3.63
CA PRO A 94 -5.34 13.89 2.68
C PRO A 94 -3.98 14.28 2.06
N VAL A 95 -2.89 13.59 2.39
CA VAL A 95 -1.54 13.86 1.87
C VAL A 95 -1.52 13.61 0.37
N ASP A 96 -0.85 14.51 -0.38
CA ASP A 96 -0.63 14.36 -1.83
C ASP A 96 0.19 13.09 -2.12
N VAL A 97 -0.11 12.41 -3.24
CA VAL A 97 0.66 11.23 -3.67
C VAL A 97 2.11 11.57 -3.98
N TYR A 98 2.39 12.80 -4.41
CA TYR A 98 3.73 13.35 -4.53
C TYR A 98 4.11 14.09 -3.24
N GLN A 99 5.04 13.50 -2.50
CA GLN A 99 5.49 14.00 -1.22
C GLN A 99 6.99 13.81 -1.04
N GLY A 100 7.56 14.28 0.09
CA GLY A 100 8.99 14.19 0.35
C GLY A 100 9.49 12.77 0.51
N GLY A 101 10.55 12.44 -0.21
CA GLY A 101 11.44 11.30 0.02
C GLY A 101 10.78 9.93 0.11
N ALA A 102 11.12 9.22 1.17
CA ALA A 102 10.74 7.82 1.37
C ALA A 102 9.31 7.61 1.91
N GLY A 103 8.42 8.62 1.82
CA GLY A 103 7.02 8.47 2.22
C GLY A 103 6.76 8.81 3.70
N THR A 104 7.57 9.66 4.31
CA THR A 104 7.44 10.05 5.73
C THR A 104 6.05 10.63 6.03
N SER A 105 5.51 11.47 5.14
CA SER A 105 4.20 12.08 5.35
C SER A 105 3.08 11.05 5.43
N VAL A 106 3.08 10.02 4.59
CA VAL A 106 2.10 8.92 4.64
C VAL A 106 2.27 8.07 5.89
N ASN A 107 3.52 7.74 6.25
CA ASN A 107 3.80 6.97 7.46
C ASN A 107 3.29 7.70 8.71
N MET A 108 3.57 9.01 8.81
CA MET A 108 3.12 9.82 9.96
C MET A 108 1.60 10.02 9.94
N ASN A 109 0.99 10.25 8.78
CA ASN A 109 -0.46 10.32 8.65
C ASN A 109 -1.14 9.03 9.16
N THR A 110 -0.63 7.87 8.77
CA THR A 110 -1.12 6.58 9.26
C THR A 110 -0.98 6.46 10.78
N ASN A 111 0.18 6.87 11.32
CA ASN A 111 0.42 6.83 12.76
C ASN A 111 -0.56 7.71 13.53
N GLU A 112 -0.80 8.95 13.07
CA GLU A 112 -1.69 9.91 13.71
C GLU A 112 -3.16 9.47 13.66
N VAL A 113 -3.62 8.98 12.50
CA VAL A 113 -4.99 8.46 12.33
C VAL A 113 -5.23 7.28 13.28
N LEU A 114 -4.34 6.31 13.32
CA LEU A 114 -4.47 5.15 14.20
C LEU A 114 -4.35 5.52 15.69
N ALA A 115 -3.47 6.47 16.03
CA ALA A 115 -3.38 6.96 17.41
C ALA A 115 -4.69 7.62 17.85
N ASN A 116 -5.29 8.47 17.02
CA ASN A 116 -6.53 9.17 17.36
C ASN A 116 -7.75 8.22 17.42
N ILE A 117 -7.85 7.23 16.54
CA ILE A 117 -8.86 6.17 16.65
C ILE A 117 -8.65 5.39 17.96
N GLY A 118 -7.41 5.00 18.25
CA GLY A 118 -7.06 4.27 19.47
C GLY A 118 -7.37 5.06 20.75
N LEU A 119 -7.09 6.37 20.77
CA LEU A 119 -7.42 7.27 21.88
C LEU A 119 -8.94 7.28 22.15
N GLU A 120 -9.75 7.44 21.11
CA GLU A 120 -11.21 7.36 21.26
C GLU A 120 -11.69 6.02 21.83
N LEU A 121 -11.12 4.90 21.33
CA LEU A 121 -11.43 3.56 21.83
C LEU A 121 -11.02 3.35 23.31
N MET A 122 -10.02 4.11 23.77
CA MET A 122 -9.59 4.13 25.17
C MET A 122 -10.42 5.10 26.04
N GLY A 123 -11.33 5.88 25.46
CA GLY A 123 -12.14 6.89 26.15
C GLY A 123 -11.46 8.25 26.31
N HIS A 124 -10.42 8.51 25.54
CA HIS A 124 -9.68 9.78 25.50
C HIS A 124 -10.08 10.66 24.31
N GLN A 125 -9.67 11.93 24.34
CA GLN A 125 -9.87 12.85 23.24
C GLN A 125 -8.75 12.70 22.20
N LYS A 126 -9.04 13.01 20.93
CA LYS A 126 -8.04 13.12 19.87
C LYS A 126 -6.97 14.14 20.26
N GLY A 127 -5.69 13.81 19.99
CA GLY A 127 -4.55 14.65 20.34
C GLY A 127 -4.00 14.44 21.76
N GLU A 128 -4.62 13.63 22.60
CA GLU A 128 -4.10 13.30 23.95
C GLU A 128 -2.95 12.26 23.88
N TYR A 129 -1.91 12.59 23.11
CA TYR A 129 -0.80 11.69 22.76
C TYR A 129 0.05 11.23 23.95
N GLN A 130 -0.14 11.77 25.14
CA GLN A 130 0.45 11.23 26.38
C GLN A 130 -0.05 9.81 26.71
N TYR A 131 -1.24 9.42 26.23
CA TYR A 131 -1.80 8.08 26.44
C TYR A 131 -1.52 7.13 25.30
N LEU A 132 -1.56 7.63 24.04
CA LEU A 132 -1.23 6.85 22.85
C LEU A 132 -0.53 7.73 21.82
N ASN A 133 0.81 7.62 21.77
CA ASN A 133 1.65 8.48 20.95
C ASN A 133 1.85 7.89 19.54
N PRO A 134 1.70 8.69 18.45
CA PRO A 134 1.95 8.24 17.08
C PRO A 134 3.36 7.71 16.84
N ASN A 135 4.40 8.34 17.43
CA ASN A 135 5.80 7.94 17.25
C ASN A 135 6.22 6.83 18.21
N ASP A 136 5.99 7.03 19.52
CA ASP A 136 6.55 6.16 20.55
C ASP A 136 5.79 4.84 20.68
N HIS A 137 4.50 4.80 20.27
CA HIS A 137 3.68 3.60 20.34
C HIS A 137 3.34 3.04 18.96
N VAL A 138 2.69 3.82 18.06
CA VAL A 138 2.23 3.31 16.74
C VAL A 138 3.42 2.99 15.83
N ASN A 139 4.45 3.86 15.82
CA ASN A 139 5.66 3.69 15.01
C ASN A 139 6.78 2.93 15.72
N LYS A 140 6.54 2.34 16.87
CA LYS A 140 7.59 1.63 17.65
C LYS A 140 8.25 0.53 16.83
N CYS A 141 9.59 0.46 16.90
CA CYS A 141 10.43 -0.48 16.16
C CYS A 141 10.35 -0.37 14.63
N GLN A 142 9.93 0.77 14.11
CA GLN A 142 9.79 1.04 12.68
C GLN A 142 10.54 2.30 12.28
N SER A 143 10.88 2.37 11.01
CA SER A 143 11.21 3.60 10.29
C SER A 143 10.21 3.77 9.15
N THR A 144 10.12 4.97 8.58
CA THR A 144 9.44 5.14 7.29
C THR A 144 10.06 4.25 6.22
N ASN A 145 11.39 4.04 6.28
CA ASN A 145 12.14 3.33 5.25
C ASN A 145 11.88 1.82 5.20
N ASP A 146 11.24 1.25 6.19
CA ASP A 146 10.77 -0.15 6.17
C ASP A 146 9.23 -0.25 6.13
N ALA A 147 8.53 0.55 6.91
CA ALA A 147 7.06 0.49 6.98
C ALA A 147 6.38 0.95 5.68
N TYR A 148 6.82 2.06 5.09
CA TYR A 148 6.23 2.60 3.86
C TYR A 148 6.41 1.67 2.65
N PRO A 149 7.63 1.22 2.29
CA PRO A 149 7.79 0.31 1.16
C PRO A 149 7.08 -1.03 1.37
N THR A 150 7.03 -1.55 2.60
CA THR A 150 6.27 -2.76 2.91
C THR A 150 4.77 -2.56 2.65
N GLY A 151 4.18 -1.47 3.15
CA GLY A 151 2.77 -1.14 2.91
C GLY A 151 2.48 -0.90 1.42
N PHE A 152 3.40 -0.28 0.70
CA PHE A 152 3.30 -0.04 -0.74
C PHE A 152 3.36 -1.35 -1.54
N ARG A 153 4.28 -2.28 -1.21
CA ARG A 153 4.35 -3.62 -1.81
C ARG A 153 3.02 -4.38 -1.67
N ILE A 154 2.44 -4.41 -0.47
CA ILE A 154 1.12 -5.03 -0.23
C ILE A 154 0.02 -4.36 -1.09
N ALA A 155 0.02 -3.04 -1.17
CA ALA A 155 -0.96 -2.28 -1.95
C ALA A 155 -0.86 -2.56 -3.46
N VAL A 156 0.36 -2.56 -4.00
CA VAL A 156 0.61 -2.88 -5.42
C VAL A 156 0.18 -4.31 -5.72
N TYR A 157 0.55 -5.28 -4.87
CA TYR A 157 0.13 -6.66 -5.03
C TYR A 157 -1.41 -6.80 -5.07
N ALA A 158 -2.11 -6.18 -4.13
CA ALA A 158 -3.58 -6.20 -4.09
C ALA A 158 -4.20 -5.55 -5.34
N SER A 159 -3.57 -4.49 -5.86
CA SER A 159 -4.01 -3.83 -7.10
C SER A 159 -3.76 -4.69 -8.34
N VAL A 160 -2.63 -5.41 -8.38
CA VAL A 160 -2.33 -6.38 -9.46
C VAL A 160 -3.38 -7.49 -9.51
N VAL A 161 -3.79 -8.04 -8.36
CA VAL A 161 -4.82 -9.09 -8.33
C VAL A 161 -6.14 -8.58 -8.96
N LYS A 162 -6.57 -7.36 -8.61
CA LYS A 162 -7.78 -6.76 -9.21
C LYS A 162 -7.62 -6.50 -10.71
N LEU A 163 -6.44 -6.07 -11.15
CA LEU A 163 -6.16 -5.85 -12.57
C LEU A 163 -6.20 -7.17 -13.34
N VAL A 164 -5.64 -8.24 -12.79
CA VAL A 164 -5.68 -9.59 -13.39
C VAL A 164 -7.13 -10.04 -13.61
N ASP A 165 -8.01 -9.82 -12.64
CA ASP A 165 -9.44 -10.16 -12.80
C ASP A 165 -10.08 -9.37 -13.95
N ALA A 166 -9.76 -8.10 -14.10
CA ALA A 166 -10.27 -7.27 -15.19
C ALA A 166 -9.72 -7.70 -16.56
N ILE A 167 -8.42 -8.04 -16.63
CA ILE A 167 -7.79 -8.56 -17.86
C ILE A 167 -8.41 -9.89 -18.26
N ASN A 168 -8.65 -10.79 -17.33
CA ASN A 168 -9.33 -12.07 -17.61
C ASN A 168 -10.74 -11.86 -18.19
N GLN A 169 -11.52 -10.93 -17.63
CA GLN A 169 -12.83 -10.58 -18.17
C GLN A 169 -12.75 -10.03 -19.61
N LEU A 170 -11.75 -9.22 -19.91
CA LEU A 170 -11.46 -8.71 -21.27
C LEU A 170 -11.08 -9.87 -22.21
N GLY A 171 -10.20 -10.76 -21.77
CA GLY A 171 -9.81 -11.97 -22.51
C GLY A 171 -11.00 -12.85 -22.87
N ASP A 172 -11.91 -13.08 -21.92
CA ASP A 172 -13.16 -13.79 -22.18
C ASP A 172 -14.03 -13.08 -23.23
N GLY A 173 -14.02 -11.73 -23.22
CA GLY A 173 -14.67 -10.92 -24.24
C GLY A 173 -14.09 -11.16 -25.62
N PHE A 174 -12.76 -11.14 -25.75
CA PHE A 174 -12.09 -11.45 -27.02
C PHE A 174 -12.35 -12.89 -27.48
N GLN A 175 -12.35 -13.85 -26.57
CA GLN A 175 -12.65 -15.24 -26.92
C GLN A 175 -14.08 -15.41 -27.46
N ARG A 176 -15.07 -14.77 -26.86
CA ARG A 176 -16.44 -14.76 -27.40
C ARG A 176 -16.50 -14.18 -28.82
N LYS A 177 -15.80 -13.06 -29.04
CA LYS A 177 -15.73 -12.42 -30.37
C LYS A 177 -14.94 -13.25 -31.38
N ALA A 178 -13.93 -13.97 -30.94
CA ALA A 178 -13.18 -14.91 -31.80
C ALA A 178 -14.11 -16.00 -32.38
N VAL A 179 -15.01 -16.55 -31.55
CA VAL A 179 -16.00 -17.54 -32.01
C VAL A 179 -17.05 -16.88 -32.91
N GLU A 180 -17.56 -15.70 -32.54
CA GLU A 180 -18.58 -14.98 -33.34
C GLU A 180 -18.06 -14.63 -34.74
N PHE A 181 -16.79 -14.29 -34.88
CA PHE A 181 -16.19 -13.81 -36.12
C PHE A 181 -15.34 -14.88 -36.85
N GLN A 182 -15.47 -16.14 -36.47
CA GLN A 182 -14.62 -17.22 -37.00
C GLN A 182 -14.69 -17.38 -38.53
N ASP A 183 -15.82 -17.05 -39.14
CA ASP A 183 -16.09 -17.21 -40.58
C ASP A 183 -15.99 -15.88 -41.35
N ILE A 184 -15.61 -14.77 -40.69
CA ILE A 184 -15.50 -13.46 -41.32
C ILE A 184 -14.10 -13.32 -41.92
N LEU A 185 -14.00 -13.38 -43.23
CA LEU A 185 -12.74 -13.21 -43.95
C LEU A 185 -12.24 -11.76 -43.89
N LYS A 186 -10.94 -11.60 -43.68
CA LYS A 186 -10.23 -10.35 -43.81
C LYS A 186 -8.84 -10.54 -44.42
N MET A 187 -8.21 -9.46 -44.83
CA MET A 187 -6.80 -9.50 -45.23
C MET A 187 -5.91 -9.37 -43.98
N GLY A 188 -5.05 -10.36 -43.78
CA GLY A 188 -3.92 -10.27 -42.85
C GLY A 188 -2.83 -9.36 -43.42
N ARG A 189 -2.12 -8.65 -42.54
CA ARG A 189 -1.11 -7.66 -42.95
C ARG A 189 0.25 -7.99 -42.33
N THR A 190 1.30 -7.71 -43.08
CA THR A 190 2.70 -7.71 -42.65
C THR A 190 3.32 -6.38 -43.02
N GLN A 191 4.06 -5.72 -42.11
CA GLN A 191 4.68 -4.42 -42.33
C GLN A 191 3.71 -3.39 -42.94
N LEU A 192 2.47 -3.36 -42.42
CA LEU A 192 1.36 -2.49 -42.83
C LEU A 192 0.89 -2.73 -44.29
N GLN A 193 1.33 -3.79 -44.96
CA GLN A 193 0.91 -4.16 -46.31
C GLN A 193 -0.01 -5.40 -46.27
N ASP A 194 -0.95 -5.46 -47.22
CA ASP A 194 -1.80 -6.65 -47.42
C ASP A 194 -0.92 -7.86 -47.78
N ALA A 195 -1.15 -8.97 -47.09
CA ALA A 195 -0.37 -10.20 -47.25
C ALA A 195 -1.26 -11.37 -47.67
N VAL A 196 -1.88 -12.06 -46.71
CA VAL A 196 -2.65 -13.27 -46.96
C VAL A 196 -4.01 -13.22 -46.25
N PRO A 197 -5.04 -13.95 -46.76
CA PRO A 197 -6.31 -14.05 -46.11
C PRO A 197 -6.19 -14.71 -44.72
N MET A 198 -6.97 -14.19 -43.78
CA MET A 198 -7.21 -14.76 -42.47
C MET A 198 -8.67 -14.49 -42.04
N THR A 199 -9.10 -14.97 -40.89
CA THR A 199 -10.41 -14.57 -40.33
C THR A 199 -10.25 -13.53 -39.25
N LEU A 200 -11.29 -12.72 -39.07
CA LEU A 200 -11.36 -11.77 -37.97
C LEU A 200 -11.38 -12.51 -36.62
N GLY A 201 -11.99 -13.70 -36.57
CA GLY A 201 -11.95 -14.56 -35.40
C GLY A 201 -10.54 -14.97 -34.97
N GLN A 202 -9.64 -15.24 -35.92
CA GLN A 202 -8.23 -15.54 -35.65
C GLN A 202 -7.50 -14.35 -35.03
N GLU A 203 -7.81 -13.13 -35.46
CA GLU A 203 -7.21 -11.89 -34.89
C GLU A 203 -7.68 -11.68 -33.43
N PHE A 204 -9.00 -11.82 -33.16
CA PHE A 204 -9.51 -11.71 -31.79
C PHE A 204 -9.01 -12.85 -30.89
N HIS A 205 -8.82 -14.04 -31.40
CA HIS A 205 -8.19 -15.12 -30.65
C HIS A 205 -6.74 -14.78 -30.26
N ALA A 206 -5.97 -14.19 -31.19
CA ALA A 206 -4.60 -13.77 -30.89
C ALA A 206 -4.53 -12.72 -29.76
N PHE A 207 -5.48 -11.76 -29.71
CA PHE A 207 -5.57 -10.81 -28.60
C PHE A 207 -5.86 -11.52 -27.26
N ASN A 208 -6.75 -12.51 -27.24
CA ASN A 208 -6.98 -13.31 -26.04
C ASN A 208 -5.75 -14.07 -25.58
N VAL A 209 -5.00 -14.70 -26.52
CA VAL A 209 -3.76 -15.42 -26.19
C VAL A 209 -2.74 -14.47 -25.57
N LEU A 210 -2.53 -13.29 -26.16
CA LEU A 210 -1.61 -12.27 -25.65
C LEU A 210 -1.96 -11.88 -24.20
N LEU A 211 -3.23 -11.54 -23.93
CA LEU A 211 -3.66 -11.17 -22.58
C LEU A 211 -3.45 -12.30 -21.57
N ASN A 212 -3.72 -13.54 -21.96
CA ASN A 212 -3.52 -14.69 -21.06
C ASN A 212 -2.03 -14.94 -20.76
N GLU A 213 -1.13 -14.68 -21.70
CA GLU A 213 0.33 -14.77 -21.48
C GLU A 213 0.80 -13.66 -20.53
N GLU A 214 0.39 -12.42 -20.78
CA GLU A 214 0.77 -11.26 -19.98
C GLU A 214 0.20 -11.33 -18.56
N THR A 215 -1.00 -11.86 -18.38
CA THR A 215 -1.56 -12.12 -17.04
C THR A 215 -0.65 -13.04 -16.22
N LYS A 216 -0.12 -14.10 -16.82
CA LYS A 216 0.82 -15.01 -16.15
C LYS A 216 2.13 -14.33 -15.80
N ASN A 217 2.66 -13.50 -16.71
CA ASN A 217 3.88 -12.73 -16.49
C ASN A 217 3.67 -11.72 -15.34
N LEU A 218 2.55 -11.00 -15.32
CA LEU A 218 2.22 -10.03 -14.29
C LEU A 218 2.09 -10.69 -12.90
N LEU A 219 1.41 -11.83 -12.80
CA LEU A 219 1.31 -12.59 -11.56
C LEU A 219 2.68 -13.04 -11.07
N ARG A 220 3.50 -13.61 -11.96
CA ARG A 220 4.86 -14.05 -11.62
C ARG A 220 5.74 -12.90 -11.14
N THR A 221 5.68 -11.73 -11.79
CA THR A 221 6.49 -10.58 -11.37
C THR A 221 5.96 -9.96 -10.09
N SER A 222 4.66 -10.03 -9.83
CA SER A 222 4.08 -9.53 -8.58
C SER A 222 4.50 -10.31 -7.34
N GLU A 223 4.92 -11.58 -7.48
CA GLU A 223 5.47 -12.37 -6.37
C GLU A 223 6.71 -11.73 -5.75
N LEU A 224 7.50 -10.97 -6.54
CA LEU A 224 8.66 -10.21 -6.04
C LEU A 224 8.27 -9.12 -5.01
N LEU A 225 7.01 -8.69 -4.99
CA LEU A 225 6.50 -7.73 -4.01
C LEU A 225 6.28 -8.36 -2.63
N LEU A 226 6.26 -9.68 -2.54
CA LEU A 226 5.99 -10.40 -1.29
C LEU A 226 7.23 -10.55 -0.40
N GLU A 227 8.42 -10.24 -0.91
CA GLU A 227 9.62 -10.09 -0.10
C GLU A 227 9.67 -8.67 0.46
N VAL A 228 9.73 -8.52 1.79
CA VAL A 228 9.59 -7.23 2.47
C VAL A 228 10.75 -6.95 3.43
N ASN A 229 11.08 -5.66 3.59
CA ASN A 229 12.12 -5.20 4.49
C ASN A 229 11.59 -4.75 5.88
N LEU A 230 10.37 -5.14 6.28
CA LEU A 230 9.81 -4.77 7.58
C LEU A 230 10.72 -5.22 8.73
N GLY A 231 11.06 -4.30 9.64
CA GLY A 231 12.01 -4.50 10.72
C GLY A 231 13.45 -4.08 10.38
N ALA A 232 13.71 -3.67 9.14
CA ALA A 232 15.02 -3.13 8.70
C ALA A 232 15.36 -1.82 9.42
N THR A 233 14.36 -1.06 9.78
CA THR A 233 14.45 0.31 10.29
C THR A 233 15.06 1.29 9.27
N ALA A 234 15.99 2.16 9.68
CA ALA A 234 16.42 3.28 8.84
C ALA A 234 17.19 2.85 7.57
N ILE A 235 18.09 1.88 7.68
CA ILE A 235 19.04 1.48 6.61
C ILE A 235 19.29 -0.03 6.53
N GLY A 236 18.46 -0.86 7.13
CA GLY A 236 18.65 -2.31 7.12
C GLY A 236 19.40 -2.89 8.32
N THR A 237 19.86 -2.06 9.24
CA THR A 237 20.67 -2.49 10.39
C THR A 237 19.86 -2.86 11.63
N ARG A 238 18.54 -2.79 11.56
CA ARG A 238 17.61 -3.11 12.67
C ARG A 238 17.83 -2.26 13.93
N LEU A 239 18.35 -1.06 13.78
CA LEU A 239 18.57 -0.14 14.89
C LEU A 239 17.25 0.12 15.65
N ASN A 240 17.27 0.07 16.99
CA ASN A 240 16.13 0.26 17.89
C ASN A 240 15.05 -0.83 17.81
N THR A 241 15.38 -2.03 17.33
CA THR A 241 14.51 -3.20 17.42
C THR A 241 15.08 -4.24 18.40
N PRO A 242 14.27 -4.94 19.18
CA PRO A 242 14.71 -6.07 19.98
C PRO A 242 14.99 -7.29 19.08
N ASP A 243 15.72 -8.26 19.65
CA ASP A 243 15.97 -9.54 18.98
C ASP A 243 14.64 -10.24 18.63
N GLY A 244 14.56 -10.82 17.43
CA GLY A 244 13.40 -11.53 16.94
C GLY A 244 12.27 -10.65 16.39
N TYR A 245 12.35 -9.32 16.52
CA TYR A 245 11.29 -8.41 16.05
C TYR A 245 10.99 -8.57 14.57
N GLN A 246 12.02 -8.58 13.71
CA GLN A 246 11.85 -8.68 12.25
C GLN A 246 11.05 -9.91 11.85
N GLN A 247 11.48 -11.08 12.29
CA GLN A 247 10.85 -12.36 11.96
C GLN A 247 9.39 -12.38 12.43
N LEU A 248 9.17 -11.91 13.65
CA LEU A 248 7.81 -11.88 14.23
C LEU A 248 6.92 -10.87 13.51
N ALA A 249 7.42 -9.67 13.19
CA ALA A 249 6.65 -8.64 12.49
C ALA A 249 6.24 -9.10 11.08
N VAL A 250 7.14 -9.75 10.32
CA VAL A 250 6.82 -10.29 9.00
C VAL A 250 5.85 -11.48 9.10
N GLN A 251 6.02 -12.36 10.09
CA GLN A 251 5.05 -13.42 10.36
C GLN A 251 3.65 -12.84 10.65
N LYS A 252 3.56 -11.83 11.52
CA LYS A 252 2.29 -11.15 11.82
C LYS A 252 1.71 -10.44 10.59
N LEU A 253 2.56 -9.90 9.71
CA LEU A 253 2.11 -9.30 8.46
C LEU A 253 1.51 -10.36 7.53
N ALA A 254 2.11 -11.53 7.41
CA ALA A 254 1.55 -12.64 6.64
C ALA A 254 0.18 -13.07 7.19
N GLU A 255 0.03 -13.18 8.52
CA GLU A 255 -1.24 -13.51 9.18
C GLU A 255 -2.32 -12.41 8.92
N VAL A 256 -1.96 -11.13 9.04
CA VAL A 256 -2.88 -10.00 8.90
C VAL A 256 -3.31 -9.76 7.45
N SER A 257 -2.38 -9.89 6.50
CA SER A 257 -2.64 -9.66 5.07
C SER A 257 -3.21 -10.89 4.36
N ASN A 258 -3.11 -12.06 4.95
CA ASN A 258 -3.37 -13.36 4.33
C ASN A 258 -2.56 -13.57 3.03
N LEU A 259 -1.34 -13.03 2.99
CA LEU A 259 -0.41 -13.16 1.87
C LEU A 259 0.85 -13.89 2.32
N PRO A 260 1.52 -14.66 1.45
CA PRO A 260 2.74 -15.38 1.78
C PRO A 260 3.97 -14.45 1.77
N VAL A 261 3.91 -13.36 2.55
CA VAL A 261 5.03 -12.42 2.69
C VAL A 261 6.19 -13.08 3.42
N VAL A 262 7.38 -12.81 2.92
CA VAL A 262 8.63 -13.33 3.47
C VAL A 262 9.60 -12.18 3.81
N PRO A 263 10.48 -12.35 4.81
CA PRO A 263 11.52 -11.36 5.08
C PRO A 263 12.56 -11.35 3.96
N ALA A 264 13.05 -10.17 3.61
CA ALA A 264 14.16 -10.03 2.68
C ALA A 264 15.42 -10.76 3.18
N GLU A 265 16.18 -11.35 2.26
CA GLU A 265 17.42 -12.06 2.57
C GLU A 265 18.46 -11.09 3.16
N ASP A 266 18.65 -9.93 2.54
CA ASP A 266 19.49 -8.84 3.05
C ASP A 266 18.66 -7.56 3.20
N LEU A 267 18.57 -7.07 4.44
CA LEU A 267 17.75 -5.90 4.75
C LEU A 267 18.38 -4.57 4.28
N ILE A 268 19.71 -4.52 4.11
CA ILE A 268 20.40 -3.32 3.63
C ILE A 268 20.15 -3.17 2.13
N GLU A 269 20.30 -4.25 1.39
CA GLU A 269 19.96 -4.31 -0.03
C GLU A 269 18.48 -3.96 -0.25
N ALA A 270 17.56 -4.65 0.41
CA ALA A 270 16.11 -4.48 0.24
C ALA A 270 15.60 -3.09 0.67
N THR A 271 16.35 -2.34 1.47
CA THR A 271 16.00 -0.96 1.82
C THR A 271 16.33 0.03 0.71
N SER A 272 17.22 -0.32 -0.21
CA SER A 272 17.63 0.51 -1.36
C SER A 272 17.09 0.01 -2.71
N ASP A 273 16.69 -1.27 -2.81
CA ASP A 273 16.25 -1.87 -4.06
C ASP A 273 14.81 -1.50 -4.46
N CYS A 274 14.65 -1.16 -5.74
CA CYS A 274 13.37 -0.91 -6.40
C CYS A 274 13.05 -1.92 -7.52
N GLY A 275 13.82 -3.00 -7.64
CA GLY A 275 13.74 -3.97 -8.74
C GLY A 275 12.35 -4.59 -8.90
N ALA A 276 11.70 -4.97 -7.80
CA ALA A 276 10.35 -5.53 -7.82
C ALA A 276 9.33 -4.59 -8.49
N TYR A 277 9.39 -3.30 -8.19
CA TYR A 277 8.49 -2.30 -8.80
C TYR A 277 8.77 -2.10 -10.29
N VAL A 278 10.05 -2.10 -10.68
CA VAL A 278 10.46 -2.00 -12.08
C VAL A 278 9.95 -3.19 -12.87
N MET A 279 10.07 -4.41 -12.35
CA MET A 279 9.60 -5.62 -13.03
C MET A 279 8.07 -5.64 -13.22
N VAL A 280 7.31 -5.25 -12.21
CA VAL A 280 5.85 -5.12 -12.33
C VAL A 280 5.48 -4.03 -13.35
N HIS A 281 6.17 -2.89 -13.33
CA HIS A 281 5.93 -1.80 -14.28
C HIS A 281 6.22 -2.23 -15.73
N LEU A 282 7.32 -2.95 -15.98
CA LEU A 282 7.65 -3.49 -17.30
C LEU A 282 6.59 -4.46 -17.82
N SER A 283 6.05 -5.32 -16.94
CA SER A 283 4.93 -6.21 -17.29
C SER A 283 3.68 -5.42 -17.70
N LEU A 284 3.38 -4.30 -17.03
CA LEU A 284 2.23 -3.46 -17.36
C LEU A 284 2.38 -2.76 -18.72
N ILE A 285 3.59 -2.40 -19.14
CA ILE A 285 3.83 -1.79 -20.46
C ILE A 285 3.39 -2.74 -21.58
N HIS A 286 3.70 -4.02 -21.51
CA HIS A 286 3.29 -5.00 -22.52
C HIS A 286 1.77 -5.14 -22.67
N ILE A 287 1.02 -4.88 -21.60
CA ILE A 287 -0.45 -4.96 -21.60
C ILE A 287 -1.06 -3.69 -22.18
N SER A 288 -0.54 -2.52 -21.79
CA SER A 288 -1.11 -1.21 -22.13
C SER A 288 -0.61 -0.63 -23.44
N GLU A 289 0.62 -0.99 -23.84
CA GLU A 289 1.31 -0.48 -25.03
C GLU A 289 1.82 -1.66 -25.89
N PRO A 290 0.92 -2.49 -26.43
CA PRO A 290 1.35 -3.61 -27.29
C PRO A 290 1.94 -3.05 -28.59
N THR A 291 3.22 -3.31 -28.80
CA THR A 291 3.98 -2.91 -30.01
C THR A 291 3.78 -3.91 -31.15
#